data_f79e296f323549627d72fe3c6e5d4381
#
_entry.id   f79e296f323549627d72fe3c6e5d4381
#
_cell.length_a   1.000
_cell.length_b   1.000
_cell.length_c   1.000
_cell.angle_alpha   90.00
_cell.angle_beta   90.00
_cell.angle_gamma   90.00
#
_symmetry.space_group_name_H-M   'P 1'
#
loop_
_entity.id
_entity.type
_entity.pdbx_description
1 polymer ?
#
loop_
_entity_poly.entity_id
_entity_poly.type
_entity_poly.pdbx_seq_one_letter_code
_entity_poly.pdbx_strand_id
1 'polypeptide(L)'
;MLAEVFDMPCGDVVPTKLSEYMVSRAVTWNRIVIEHGLKPIAIEQIVSWTWADFFFRGEWDDMSSVLKARNFGFNQFLDTQEDLIAGIERYRIEKVLP
;
A
#
# COMPACT_ATOMS: atom_id res chain seq x y z
N MET A 1 5.71 -9.53 -6.74
CA MET A 1 4.51 -9.61 -5.89
C MET A 1 3.46 -8.56 -6.25
N LEU A 2 3.55 -7.26 -5.82
CA LEU A 2 2.47 -6.29 -6.11
C LEU A 2 2.19 -6.11 -7.60
N ALA A 3 3.22 -6.05 -8.44
CA ALA A 3 3.07 -5.97 -9.88
C ALA A 3 2.26 -7.14 -10.46
N GLU A 4 2.47 -8.35 -9.94
CA GLU A 4 1.72 -9.56 -10.33
C GLU A 4 0.25 -9.47 -9.88
N VAL A 5 0.00 -8.99 -8.65
CA VAL A 5 -1.37 -8.83 -8.12
C VAL A 5 -2.22 -7.87 -8.96
N PHE A 6 -1.57 -6.86 -9.55
CA PHE A 6 -2.23 -5.85 -10.40
C PHE A 6 -2.00 -6.08 -11.91
N ASP A 7 -1.42 -7.23 -12.30
CA ASP A 7 -1.10 -7.56 -13.69
C ASP A 7 -0.33 -6.44 -14.41
N MET A 8 0.68 -5.90 -13.73
CA MET A 8 1.48 -4.78 -14.22
C MET A 8 2.95 -5.20 -14.39
N PRO A 9 3.66 -4.68 -15.40
CA PRO A 9 5.09 -4.90 -15.49
C PRO A 9 5.83 -4.18 -14.36
N CYS A 10 6.85 -4.83 -13.79
CA CYS A 10 7.75 -4.20 -12.84
C CYS A 10 8.83 -3.42 -13.62
N GLY A 11 8.93 -2.12 -13.36
CA GLY A 11 9.95 -1.24 -13.95
C GLY A 11 11.15 -1.03 -13.03
N ASP A 12 12.10 -0.23 -13.50
CA ASP A 12 13.24 0.21 -12.70
C ASP A 12 12.82 1.12 -11.54
N VAL A 13 13.64 1.15 -10.50
CA VAL A 13 13.44 2.05 -9.37
C VAL A 13 13.63 3.51 -9.80
N VAL A 14 12.57 4.30 -9.71
CA VAL A 14 12.61 5.73 -10.01
C VAL A 14 12.44 6.51 -8.70
N PRO A 15 13.45 7.25 -8.24
CA PRO A 15 13.31 8.11 -7.06
C PRO A 15 12.23 9.16 -7.31
N THR A 16 11.12 9.05 -6.61
CA THR A 16 9.96 9.94 -6.79
C THR A 16 9.50 10.47 -5.45
N LYS A 17 9.28 11.77 -5.36
CA LYS A 17 8.64 12.39 -4.21
C LYS A 17 7.12 12.33 -4.41
N LEU A 18 6.48 11.39 -3.73
CA LEU A 18 5.06 11.09 -3.92
C LEU A 18 4.16 12.26 -3.55
N SER A 19 4.50 13.01 -2.49
CA SER A 19 3.75 14.19 -2.06
C SER A 19 3.69 15.30 -3.13
N GLU A 20 4.64 15.36 -4.05
CA GLU A 20 4.63 16.29 -5.19
C GLU A 20 4.02 15.64 -6.44
N TYR A 21 4.45 14.44 -6.75
CA TYR A 21 4.01 13.71 -7.96
C TYR A 21 2.52 13.39 -7.95
N MET A 22 1.95 13.02 -6.80
CA MET A 22 0.57 12.55 -6.69
C MET A 22 -0.48 13.67 -6.62
N VAL A 23 -0.10 14.91 -6.37
CA VAL A 23 -1.03 16.06 -6.29
C VAL A 23 -1.90 16.18 -7.56
N SER A 24 -1.29 16.05 -8.73
CA SER A 24 -2.01 16.14 -10.01
C SER A 24 -2.74 14.86 -10.42
N ARG A 25 -2.61 13.78 -9.65
CA ARG A 25 -3.15 12.45 -9.98
C ARG A 25 -4.53 12.17 -9.38
N ALA A 26 -5.08 13.06 -8.56
CA ALA A 26 -6.44 12.93 -8.04
C ALA A 26 -7.49 12.75 -9.15
N VAL A 27 -7.31 13.43 -10.29
CA VAL A 27 -8.17 13.28 -11.47
C VAL A 27 -8.14 11.85 -12.02
N THR A 28 -6.95 11.23 -12.05
CA THR A 28 -6.80 9.84 -12.49
C THR A 28 -7.51 8.89 -11.53
N TRP A 29 -7.37 9.12 -10.22
CA TRP A 29 -8.09 8.34 -9.21
C TRP A 29 -9.61 8.42 -9.37
N ASN A 30 -10.15 9.62 -9.54
CA ASN A 30 -11.59 9.83 -9.75
C ASN A 30 -12.10 9.07 -10.99
N ARG A 31 -11.32 9.03 -12.06
CA ARG A 31 -11.63 8.24 -13.24
C ARG A 31 -11.67 6.74 -12.95
N ILE A 32 -10.69 6.22 -12.22
CA ILE A 32 -10.64 4.80 -11.79
C ILE A 32 -11.87 4.46 -10.94
N VAL A 33 -12.23 5.33 -9.99
CA VAL A 33 -13.42 5.15 -9.13
C VAL A 33 -14.69 4.98 -9.97
N ILE A 34 -14.87 5.81 -10.99
CA ILE A 34 -16.04 5.74 -11.88
C ILE A 34 -15.99 4.50 -12.76
N GLU A 35 -14.84 4.23 -13.36
CA GLU A 35 -14.64 3.14 -14.34
C GLU A 35 -14.84 1.75 -13.71
N HIS A 36 -14.41 1.59 -12.47
CA HIS A 36 -14.52 0.33 -11.72
C HIS A 36 -15.69 0.29 -10.71
N GLY A 37 -16.51 1.32 -10.66
CA GLY A 37 -17.66 1.39 -9.74
C GLY A 37 -17.27 1.28 -8.27
N LEU A 38 -16.16 1.92 -7.89
CA LEU A 38 -15.65 1.93 -6.53
C LEU A 38 -16.44 2.88 -5.63
N LYS A 39 -16.26 2.76 -4.32
CA LYS A 39 -16.76 3.76 -3.37
C LYS A 39 -16.17 5.14 -3.69
N PRO A 40 -16.97 6.22 -3.66
CA PRO A 40 -16.51 7.57 -3.98
C PRO A 40 -15.72 8.18 -2.82
N ILE A 41 -14.52 7.64 -2.59
CA ILE A 41 -13.60 8.09 -1.54
C ILE A 41 -12.47 8.86 -2.20
N ALA A 42 -12.18 10.08 -1.74
CA ALA A 42 -11.06 10.86 -2.24
C ALA A 42 -9.74 10.18 -1.90
N ILE A 43 -8.76 10.24 -2.82
CA ILE A 43 -7.46 9.56 -2.63
C ILE A 43 -6.75 10.02 -1.35
N GLU A 44 -6.90 11.28 -0.96
CA GLU A 44 -6.30 11.87 0.24
C GLU A 44 -6.90 11.32 1.54
N GLN A 45 -8.07 10.68 1.48
CA GLN A 45 -8.69 9.99 2.61
C GLN A 45 -8.16 8.56 2.78
N ILE A 46 -7.57 8.01 1.72
CA ILE A 46 -7.02 6.64 1.70
C ILE A 46 -5.52 6.67 2.00
N VAL A 47 -4.80 7.66 1.48
CA VAL A 47 -3.33 7.71 1.53
C VAL A 47 -2.82 9.05 2.05
N SER A 48 -1.85 9.00 2.95
CA SER A 48 -1.01 10.15 3.31
C SER A 48 0.29 10.10 2.52
N TRP A 49 0.40 10.92 1.48
CA TRP A 49 1.58 10.96 0.61
C TRP A 49 2.85 11.39 1.36
N THR A 50 2.73 12.26 2.37
CA THR A 50 3.87 12.66 3.22
C THR A 50 4.40 11.48 4.03
N TRP A 51 3.50 10.64 4.56
CA TRP A 51 3.87 9.44 5.28
C TRP A 51 4.49 8.39 4.32
N ALA A 52 3.94 8.25 3.12
CA ALA A 52 4.48 7.37 2.10
C ALA A 52 5.91 7.79 1.70
N ASP A 53 6.16 9.09 1.51
CA ASP A 53 7.49 9.61 1.24
C ASP A 53 8.48 9.28 2.37
N PHE A 54 8.07 9.43 3.62
CA PHE A 54 8.90 9.05 4.77
C PHE A 54 9.23 7.55 4.75
N PHE A 55 8.23 6.71 4.51
CA PHE A 55 8.39 5.26 4.51
C PHE A 55 9.29 4.77 3.37
N PHE A 56 9.07 5.27 2.15
CA PHE A 56 9.83 4.84 0.97
C PHE A 56 11.19 5.49 0.80
N ARG A 57 11.53 6.51 1.59
CA ARG A 57 12.85 7.15 1.61
C ARG A 57 13.83 6.51 2.58
N GLY A 58 13.40 5.52 3.35
CA GLY A 58 14.27 4.81 4.27
C GLY A 58 15.40 4.10 3.53
N GLU A 59 16.64 4.50 3.79
CA GLU A 59 17.86 3.87 3.26
C GLU A 59 18.46 2.87 4.24
N TRP A 60 17.71 2.50 5.27
CA TRP A 60 18.14 1.57 6.32
C TRP A 60 17.15 0.44 6.50
N ASP A 61 17.66 -0.71 6.89
CA ASP A 61 16.85 -1.84 7.30
C ASP A 61 16.32 -1.64 8.72
N ASP A 62 15.03 -1.89 8.95
CA ASP A 62 14.45 -1.94 10.29
C ASP A 62 14.61 -3.35 10.86
N MET A 63 15.56 -3.49 11.79
CA MET A 63 15.88 -4.75 12.45
C MET A 63 15.30 -4.79 13.87
N SER A 64 13.99 -5.02 13.97
CA SER A 64 13.28 -5.13 15.25
C SER A 64 13.33 -6.55 15.81
N SER A 65 13.59 -6.67 17.13
CA SER A 65 13.55 -7.96 17.82
C SER A 65 12.15 -8.22 18.41
N VAL A 66 11.57 -9.35 18.08
CA VAL A 66 10.30 -9.83 18.66
C VAL A 66 10.47 -10.68 19.91
N LEU A 67 11.70 -10.82 20.45
CA LEU A 67 12.01 -11.69 21.56
C LEU A 67 11.19 -11.34 22.83
N LYS A 68 11.04 -10.06 23.11
CA LYS A 68 10.24 -9.59 24.24
C LYS A 68 8.77 -10.01 24.11
N ALA A 69 8.17 -9.85 22.94
CA ALA A 69 6.80 -10.26 22.70
C ALA A 69 6.61 -11.78 22.87
N ARG A 70 7.56 -12.58 22.38
CA ARG A 70 7.56 -14.05 22.55
C ARG A 70 7.66 -14.46 24.00
N ASN A 71 8.50 -13.80 24.79
CA ASN A 71 8.64 -14.10 26.23
C ASN A 71 7.35 -13.83 27.01
N PHE A 72 6.48 -12.94 26.49
CA PHE A 72 5.14 -12.68 27.03
C PHE A 72 4.04 -13.54 26.40
N GLY A 73 4.40 -14.58 25.64
CA GLY A 73 3.45 -15.56 25.10
C GLY A 73 2.83 -15.20 23.75
N PHE A 74 3.31 -14.13 23.08
CA PHE A 74 2.86 -13.81 21.73
C PHE A 74 3.60 -14.68 20.70
N ASN A 75 2.92 -15.73 20.24
CA ASN A 75 3.47 -16.76 19.35
C ASN A 75 2.74 -16.83 18.00
N GLN A 76 2.02 -15.78 17.61
CA GLN A 76 1.39 -15.70 16.30
C GLN A 76 2.38 -15.26 15.25
N PHE A 77 2.34 -15.92 14.10
CA PHE A 77 3.13 -15.60 12.91
C PHE A 77 2.19 -15.43 11.73
N LEU A 78 2.41 -14.38 10.97
CA LEU A 78 1.75 -14.14 9.70
C LEU A 78 2.82 -14.09 8.61
N ASP A 79 2.57 -14.71 7.48
CA ASP A 79 3.33 -14.43 6.28
C ASP A 79 2.92 -13.06 5.75
N THR A 80 3.87 -12.13 5.71
CA THR A 80 3.61 -10.74 5.32
C THR A 80 3.07 -10.64 3.89
N GLN A 81 3.53 -11.47 2.99
CA GLN A 81 3.09 -11.49 1.61
C GLN A 81 1.65 -11.98 1.50
N GLU A 82 1.32 -13.08 2.16
CA GLU A 82 -0.04 -13.64 2.17
C GLU A 82 -1.03 -12.67 2.80
N ASP A 83 -0.68 -12.05 3.93
CA ASP A 83 -1.54 -11.08 4.62
C ASP A 83 -1.79 -9.81 3.79
N LEU A 84 -0.74 -9.32 3.11
CA LEU A 84 -0.87 -8.17 2.21
C LEU A 84 -1.79 -8.48 1.02
N ILE A 85 -1.65 -9.65 0.39
CA ILE A 85 -2.51 -10.08 -0.72
C ILE A 85 -3.95 -10.22 -0.24
N ALA A 86 -4.18 -10.87 0.91
CA ALA A 86 -5.50 -11.01 1.49
C ALA A 86 -6.13 -9.65 1.83
N GLY A 87 -5.34 -8.68 2.30
CA GLY A 87 -5.76 -7.30 2.52
C GLY A 87 -6.23 -6.60 1.24
N ILE A 88 -5.48 -6.75 0.16
CA ILE A 88 -5.84 -6.19 -1.16
C ILE A 88 -7.15 -6.81 -1.65
N GLU A 89 -7.31 -8.12 -1.59
CA GLU A 89 -8.54 -8.81 -2.00
C GLU A 89 -9.74 -8.35 -1.18
N ARG A 90 -9.58 -8.16 0.12
CA ARG A 90 -10.64 -7.59 0.96
C ARG A 90 -11.06 -6.20 0.50
N TYR A 91 -10.11 -5.32 0.20
CA TYR A 91 -10.41 -3.97 -0.30
C TYR A 91 -11.06 -3.97 -1.70
N ARG A 92 -10.78 -4.97 -2.54
CA ARG A 92 -11.49 -5.20 -3.80
C ARG A 92 -12.94 -5.59 -3.57
N ILE A 93 -13.19 -6.55 -2.67
CA ILE A 93 -14.56 -6.96 -2.28
C ILE A 93 -15.35 -5.78 -1.72
N GLU A 94 -14.71 -4.94 -0.91
CA GLU A 94 -15.31 -3.73 -0.35
C GLU A 94 -15.44 -2.58 -1.35
N LYS A 95 -14.96 -2.74 -2.58
CA LYS A 95 -14.93 -1.71 -3.63
C LYS A 95 -14.16 -0.43 -3.23
N VAL A 96 -13.07 -0.60 -2.53
CA VAL A 96 -12.11 0.47 -2.19
C VAL A 96 -10.97 0.49 -3.22
N LEU A 97 -10.55 -0.68 -3.71
CA LEU A 97 -9.56 -0.85 -4.77
C LEU A 97 -10.17 -1.54 -6.00
N PRO A 98 -9.62 -1.29 -7.20
CA PRO A 98 -10.01 -1.96 -8.43
C PRO A 98 -9.61 -3.44 -8.47
#